data_82814b5e8c0f67202d3c8e0a7f36bd59
#
_entry.id   82814b5e8c0f67202d3c8e0a7f36bd59
#
_cell.length_a   1.000
_cell.length_b   1.000
_cell.length_c   1.000
_cell.angle_alpha   90.00
_cell.angle_beta   90.00
_cell.angle_gamma   90.00
#
_symmetry.space_group_name_H-M   'P 1'
#
loop_
_entity.id
_entity.type
_entity.pdbx_description
1 polymer ?
#
loop_
_entity_poly.entity_id
_entity_poly.type
_entity_poly.pdbx_seq_one_letter_code
_entity_poly.pdbx_strand_id
1 'polypeptide(L)'
;MNWKKFMTETEANIATFSKEIPQTAKYFAAMGATAKVDGALSEKTKEFIALGIAIATRCDSCIGFHVRSLVRLKATRDEISEALEMATFMGGGPSYAYSAKALEAYDEFSDNNI
;
A
#
# COMPACT_ATOMS: atom_id res chain seq x y z
N MET A 1 6.99 -13.38 3.10
CA MET A 1 5.60 -13.36 3.61
C MET A 1 4.65 -13.76 2.49
N ASN A 2 3.58 -14.46 2.82
CA ASN A 2 2.51 -14.70 1.84
C ASN A 2 1.57 -13.49 1.85
N TRP A 3 1.79 -12.55 0.95
CA TRP A 3 1.08 -11.28 0.93
C TRP A 3 -0.41 -11.42 0.61
N LYS A 4 -0.78 -12.32 -0.31
CA LYS A 4 -2.21 -12.51 -0.64
C LYS A 4 -2.97 -13.08 0.56
N LYS A 5 -2.38 -14.04 1.24
CA LYS A 5 -2.99 -14.61 2.46
C LYS A 5 -3.08 -13.56 3.57
N PHE A 6 -1.99 -12.82 3.80
CA PHE A 6 -1.94 -11.77 4.81
C PHE A 6 -3.02 -10.73 4.57
N MET A 7 -3.18 -10.28 3.32
CA MET A 7 -4.19 -9.27 2.99
C MET A 7 -5.61 -9.80 3.14
N THR A 8 -5.86 -11.06 2.77
CA THR A 8 -7.18 -11.67 2.98
C THR A 8 -7.55 -11.70 4.46
N GLU A 9 -6.61 -12.10 5.31
CA GLU A 9 -6.83 -12.15 6.77
C GLU A 9 -7.01 -10.74 7.33
N THR A 10 -6.20 -9.78 6.87
CA THR A 10 -6.27 -8.38 7.30
C THR A 10 -7.63 -7.78 6.94
N GLU A 11 -8.09 -7.99 5.71
CA GLU A 11 -9.39 -7.48 5.28
C GLU A 11 -10.54 -8.08 6.05
N ALA A 12 -10.46 -9.36 6.40
CA ALA A 12 -11.46 -10.01 7.26
C ALA A 12 -11.48 -9.38 8.65
N ASN A 13 -10.32 -9.12 9.22
CA ASN A 13 -10.21 -8.48 10.53
C ASN A 13 -10.73 -7.04 10.50
N ILE A 14 -10.42 -6.30 9.45
CA ILE A 14 -10.92 -4.92 9.28
C ILE A 14 -12.45 -4.93 9.14
N ALA A 15 -13.01 -5.87 8.37
CA ALA A 15 -14.45 -5.99 8.22
C ALA A 15 -15.14 -6.24 9.57
N THR A 16 -14.56 -7.12 10.39
CA THR A 16 -15.08 -7.41 11.73
C THR A 16 -15.05 -6.16 12.62
N PHE A 17 -13.91 -5.47 12.64
CA PHE A 17 -13.77 -4.25 13.45
C PHE A 17 -14.69 -3.13 12.96
N SER A 18 -14.84 -2.98 11.65
CA SER A 18 -15.69 -1.95 11.05
C SER A 18 -17.14 -2.06 11.51
N LYS A 19 -17.61 -3.28 11.78
CA LYS A 19 -18.96 -3.51 12.30
C LYS A 19 -19.12 -2.96 13.72
N GLU A 20 -18.03 -2.89 14.49
CA GLU A 20 -18.04 -2.34 15.85
C GLU A 20 -18.05 -0.81 15.84
N ILE A 21 -17.54 -0.19 14.76
CA ILE A 21 -17.42 1.27 14.63
C ILE A 21 -17.97 1.73 13.27
N PRO A 22 -19.25 1.47 12.97
CA PRO A 22 -19.76 1.63 11.59
C PRO A 22 -19.65 3.06 11.06
N GLN A 23 -19.87 4.08 11.88
CA GLN A 23 -19.78 5.47 11.42
C GLN A 23 -18.33 5.86 11.14
N THR A 24 -17.41 5.54 12.05
CA THR A 24 -15.99 5.83 11.86
C THR A 24 -15.46 5.12 10.63
N ALA A 25 -15.82 3.84 10.45
CA ALA A 25 -15.40 3.07 9.28
C ALA A 25 -15.91 3.70 7.98
N LYS A 26 -17.17 4.15 7.97
CA LYS A 26 -17.78 4.83 6.82
C LYS A 26 -17.02 6.10 6.46
N TYR A 27 -16.75 6.95 7.46
CA TYR A 27 -16.07 8.22 7.19
C TYR A 27 -14.60 8.02 6.83
N PHE A 28 -13.94 7.04 7.40
CA PHE A 28 -12.56 6.72 7.03
C PHE A 28 -12.47 6.26 5.57
N ALA A 29 -13.37 5.37 5.15
CA ALA A 29 -13.43 4.91 3.76
C ALA A 29 -13.72 6.07 2.80
N ALA A 30 -14.64 6.96 3.17
CA ALA A 30 -14.98 8.12 2.36
C ALA A 30 -13.79 9.09 2.24
N MET A 31 -13.05 9.28 3.32
CA MET A 31 -11.85 10.12 3.32
C MET A 31 -10.81 9.56 2.34
N GLY A 32 -10.57 8.27 2.40
CA GLY A 32 -9.63 7.61 1.48
C GLY A 32 -10.06 7.74 0.02
N ALA A 33 -11.34 7.50 -0.25
CA ALA A 33 -11.88 7.62 -1.62
C ALA A 33 -11.73 9.06 -2.14
N THR A 34 -11.99 10.05 -1.30
CA THR A 34 -11.85 11.47 -1.66
C THR A 34 -10.39 11.83 -1.93
N ALA A 35 -9.49 11.36 -1.08
CA ALA A 35 -8.06 11.70 -1.21
C ALA A 35 -7.44 11.13 -2.48
N LYS A 36 -7.95 9.99 -2.98
CA LYS A 36 -7.37 9.28 -4.13
C LYS A 36 -7.84 9.78 -5.49
N VAL A 37 -8.84 10.65 -5.54
CA VAL A 37 -9.37 11.14 -6.81
C VAL A 37 -8.28 11.86 -7.61
N ASP A 38 -8.24 11.61 -8.93
CA ASP A 38 -7.34 12.34 -9.81
C ASP A 38 -7.59 13.84 -9.70
N GLY A 39 -6.51 14.58 -9.55
CA GLY A 39 -6.54 16.03 -9.45
C GLY A 39 -5.26 16.60 -10.04
N ALA A 40 -4.65 17.55 -9.35
CA ALA A 40 -3.34 18.05 -9.75
C ALA A 40 -2.31 16.89 -9.78
N LEU A 41 -2.50 15.91 -8.90
CA LEU A 41 -1.73 14.66 -8.92
C LEU A 41 -2.65 13.53 -9.32
N SER A 42 -2.14 12.58 -10.11
CA SER A 42 -2.89 11.39 -10.49
C SER A 42 -3.06 10.45 -9.29
N GLU A 43 -4.05 9.58 -9.35
CA GLU A 43 -4.22 8.52 -8.36
C GLU A 43 -2.94 7.70 -8.20
N LYS A 44 -2.28 7.38 -9.30
CA LYS A 44 -1.02 6.62 -9.27
C LYS A 44 0.06 7.35 -8.48
N THR A 45 0.24 8.64 -8.73
CA THR A 45 1.20 9.45 -7.97
C THR A 45 0.84 9.47 -6.49
N LYS A 46 -0.44 9.62 -6.17
CA LYS A 46 -0.90 9.62 -4.78
C LYS A 46 -0.64 8.28 -4.09
N GLU A 47 -0.79 7.18 -4.82
CA GLU A 47 -0.49 5.87 -4.27
C GLU A 47 1.02 5.68 -4.01
N PHE A 48 1.89 6.29 -4.82
CA PHE A 48 3.33 6.29 -4.52
C PHE A 48 3.63 7.09 -3.24
N ILE A 49 2.96 8.22 -3.04
CA ILE A 49 3.09 8.99 -1.80
C ILE A 49 2.66 8.13 -0.61
N ALA A 50 1.51 7.47 -0.74
CA ALA A 50 0.97 6.60 0.31
C ALA A 50 1.94 5.45 0.62
N LEU A 51 2.56 4.86 -0.40
CA LEU A 51 3.54 3.80 -0.21
C LEU A 51 4.74 4.28 0.61
N GLY A 52 5.26 5.47 0.29
CA GLY A 52 6.37 6.05 1.05
C GLY A 52 6.02 6.24 2.52
N ILE A 53 4.81 6.70 2.81
CA ILE A 53 4.33 6.87 4.19
C ILE A 53 4.15 5.50 4.87
N ALA A 54 3.62 4.52 4.15
CA ALA A 54 3.45 3.16 4.66
C ALA A 54 4.80 2.54 5.08
N ILE A 55 5.83 2.76 4.28
CA ILE A 55 7.20 2.33 4.62
C ILE A 55 7.68 3.04 5.89
N ALA A 56 7.54 4.35 5.95
CA ALA A 56 8.02 5.16 7.08
C ALA A 56 7.29 4.82 8.38
N THR A 57 6.01 4.50 8.31
CA THR A 57 5.22 4.12 9.48
C THR A 57 5.29 2.62 9.80
N ARG A 58 5.99 1.85 8.98
CA ARG A 58 6.21 0.40 9.17
C ARG A 58 4.88 -0.35 9.29
N CYS A 59 3.97 -0.07 8.38
CA CYS A 59 2.63 -0.62 8.38
C CYS A 59 2.49 -1.68 7.29
N ASP A 60 2.58 -2.95 7.65
CA ASP A 60 2.49 -4.06 6.68
C ASP A 60 1.18 -4.02 5.90
N SER A 61 0.05 -3.81 6.57
CA SER A 61 -1.23 -3.77 5.87
C SER A 61 -1.32 -2.59 4.91
N CYS A 62 -0.79 -1.43 5.29
CA CYS A 62 -0.74 -0.27 4.41
C CYS A 62 0.12 -0.57 3.17
N ILE A 63 1.28 -1.18 3.37
CA ILE A 63 2.14 -1.61 2.27
C ILE A 63 1.35 -2.51 1.32
N GLY A 64 0.67 -3.52 1.86
CA GLY A 64 -0.13 -4.44 1.06
C GLY A 64 -1.21 -3.73 0.25
N PHE A 65 -1.99 -2.84 0.88
CA PHE A 65 -3.05 -2.11 0.19
C PHE A 65 -2.50 -1.21 -0.93
N HIS A 66 -1.45 -0.45 -0.65
CA HIS A 66 -0.94 0.54 -1.62
C HIS A 66 -0.14 -0.11 -2.74
N VAL A 67 0.62 -1.16 -2.46
CA VAL A 67 1.30 -1.93 -3.51
C VAL A 67 0.26 -2.60 -4.43
N ARG A 68 -0.79 -3.19 -3.86
CA ARG A 68 -1.86 -3.80 -4.65
C ARG A 68 -2.54 -2.76 -5.56
N SER A 69 -2.79 -1.56 -5.04
CA SER A 69 -3.35 -0.46 -5.83
C SER A 69 -2.40 -0.05 -6.96
N LEU A 70 -1.10 0.02 -6.68
CA LEU A 70 -0.11 0.38 -7.70
C LEU A 70 -0.02 -0.67 -8.81
N VAL A 71 -0.16 -1.95 -8.48
CA VAL A 71 -0.25 -3.01 -9.50
C VAL A 71 -1.48 -2.79 -10.37
N ARG A 72 -2.63 -2.51 -9.77
CA ARG A 72 -3.87 -2.20 -10.50
C ARG A 72 -3.68 -1.00 -11.43
N LEU A 73 -2.94 0.01 -10.99
CA LEU A 73 -2.68 1.24 -11.73
C LEU A 73 -1.52 1.11 -12.73
N LYS A 74 -1.01 -0.09 -12.93
CA LYS A 74 0.04 -0.39 -13.93
C LYS A 74 1.39 0.22 -13.60
N ALA A 75 1.70 0.42 -12.34
CA ALA A 75 3.04 0.83 -11.93
C ALA A 75 4.04 -0.26 -12.32
N THR A 76 5.15 0.14 -12.90
CA THR A 76 6.20 -0.78 -13.29
C THR A 76 7.08 -1.13 -12.07
N ARG A 77 7.80 -2.23 -12.19
CA ARG A 77 8.73 -2.63 -11.13
C ARG A 77 9.80 -1.58 -10.91
N ASP A 78 10.27 -0.94 -11.98
CA ASP A 78 11.25 0.14 -11.88
C ASP A 78 10.69 1.36 -11.15
N GLU A 79 9.43 1.73 -11.43
CA GLU A 79 8.78 2.83 -10.73
C GLU A 79 8.65 2.53 -9.24
N ILE A 80 8.26 1.32 -8.89
CA ILE A 80 8.18 0.88 -7.49
C ILE A 80 9.57 0.97 -6.85
N SER A 81 10.59 0.46 -7.51
CA SER A 81 11.97 0.48 -6.98
C SER A 81 12.47 1.89 -6.72
N GLU A 82 12.20 2.82 -7.63
CA GLU A 82 12.63 4.21 -7.45
C GLU A 82 11.89 4.90 -6.32
N ALA A 83 10.58 4.63 -6.15
CA ALA A 83 9.83 5.16 -5.02
C ALA A 83 10.39 4.63 -3.69
N LEU A 84 10.70 3.32 -3.65
CA LEU A 84 11.28 2.70 -2.45
C LEU A 84 12.70 3.19 -2.18
N GLU A 85 13.44 3.56 -3.22
CA GLU A 85 14.76 4.18 -3.08
C GLU A 85 14.67 5.50 -2.31
N MET A 86 13.67 6.32 -2.64
CA MET A 86 13.44 7.57 -1.92
C MET A 86 13.03 7.33 -0.47
N ALA A 87 12.18 6.33 -0.23
CA ALA A 87 11.76 5.97 1.12
C ALA A 87 12.97 5.49 1.94
N THR A 88 13.86 4.74 1.33
CA THR A 88 15.10 4.25 1.96
C THR A 88 16.02 5.43 2.32
N PHE A 89 16.22 6.36 1.39
CA PHE A 89 17.04 7.53 1.63
C PHE A 89 16.53 8.34 2.83
N MET A 90 15.23 8.56 2.89
CA MET A 90 14.62 9.38 3.94
C MET A 90 14.55 8.67 5.29
N GLY A 91 14.36 7.36 5.30
CA GLY A 91 14.08 6.62 6.53
C GLY A 91 15.21 5.78 7.09
N GLY A 92 16.28 5.57 6.31
CA GLY A 92 17.44 4.79 6.77
C GLY A 92 17.17 3.28 6.83
N GLY A 93 17.93 2.59 7.70
CA GLY A 93 17.94 1.12 7.80
C GLY A 93 16.56 0.47 7.90
N PRO A 94 15.67 0.91 8.81
CA PRO A 94 14.35 0.31 8.91
C PRO A 94 13.55 0.44 7.60
N SER A 95 13.62 1.59 6.94
CA SER A 95 12.92 1.80 5.66
C SER A 95 13.54 0.97 4.55
N TYR A 96 14.85 0.74 4.59
CA TYR A 96 15.54 -0.14 3.66
C TYR A 96 14.95 -1.56 3.73
N ALA A 97 14.84 -2.10 4.94
CA ALA A 97 14.28 -3.44 5.16
C ALA A 97 12.80 -3.52 4.75
N TYR A 98 12.00 -2.53 5.12
CA TYR A 98 10.58 -2.48 4.74
C TYR A 98 10.40 -2.27 3.24
N SER A 99 11.30 -1.55 2.58
CA SER A 99 11.27 -1.40 1.12
C SER A 99 11.52 -2.73 0.41
N ALA A 100 12.44 -3.54 0.91
CA ALA A 100 12.67 -4.89 0.38
C ALA A 100 11.39 -5.74 0.49
N LYS A 101 10.69 -5.61 1.62
CA LYS A 101 9.44 -6.30 1.89
C LYS A 101 8.33 -5.85 0.93
N ALA A 102 8.27 -4.54 0.64
CA ALA A 102 7.29 -3.99 -0.29
C ALA A 102 7.54 -4.46 -1.73
N LEU A 103 8.80 -4.61 -2.12
CA LEU A 103 9.13 -5.14 -3.44
C LEU A 103 8.68 -6.60 -3.57
N GLU A 104 8.81 -7.38 -2.51
CA GLU A 104 8.28 -8.74 -2.46
C GLU A 104 6.76 -8.73 -2.68
N ALA A 105 6.06 -7.79 -2.03
CA ALA A 105 4.61 -7.65 -2.21
C ALA A 105 4.27 -7.33 -3.67
N TYR A 106 5.01 -6.42 -4.29
CA TYR A 106 4.80 -6.10 -5.70
C TYR A 106 4.96 -7.34 -6.58
N ASP A 107 6.02 -8.09 -6.38
CA ASP A 107 6.27 -9.29 -7.18
C ASP A 107 5.14 -10.31 -7.02
N GLU A 108 4.64 -10.49 -5.81
CA GLU A 108 3.54 -11.43 -5.56
C GLU A 108 2.23 -10.94 -6.20
N PHE A 109 1.86 -9.67 -6.00
CA PHE A 109 0.60 -9.15 -6.53
C PHE A 109 0.60 -9.02 -8.06
N SER A 110 1.76 -8.79 -8.66
CA SER A 110 1.86 -8.67 -10.11
C SER A 110 2.02 -10.00 -10.83
N ASP A 111 2.22 -11.09 -10.11
CA ASP A 111 2.39 -12.42 -10.68
C ASP A 111 1.04 -13.04 -10.97
N ASN A 112 0.61 -12.93 -12.23
CA ASN A 112 -0.67 -13.45 -12.68
C ASN A 112 -0.59 -14.80 -13.35
N ASN A 113 0.59 -15.41 -13.38
CA ASN A 113 0.84 -16.64 -14.13
C ASN A 113 0.79 -17.88 -13.26
N ILE A 114 0.65 -17.72 -11.99
CA ILE A 114 0.67 -18.84 -11.03
C ILE A 114 -0.73 -19.24 -10.63
#